data_528dcfc33876f3bf1b95cf3c67d8b4e9
#
_entry.id   528dcfc33876f3bf1b95cf3c67d8b4e9
#
_cell.length_a   1.000
_cell.length_b   1.000
_cell.length_c   1.000
_cell.angle_alpha   90.00
_cell.angle_beta   90.00
_cell.angle_gamma   90.00
#
_symmetry.space_group_name_H-M   'P 1'
#
loop_
_entity.id
_entity.type
_entity.pdbx_description
1 polymer ?
#
loop_
_entity_poly.entity_id
_entity_poly.type
_entity_poly.pdbx_seq_one_letter_code
_entity_poly.pdbx_strand_id
1 'polypeptide(L)'
;MINTFIFELTDDYINIYNKKTKELISVSINSNIIVKNRIYDYLKLVQILNDIVNKYKVINSIFKTKIVILNFEDSSPSENYLRKNLFKKIINVNAKIINTFEILDDNHIFISGNYSYYKGKINYNLNKKKYIVVGNSPIKDNIKNDLKKNNKIKLLEYENSNIILYENIK
;
A
#
# COMPACT_ATOMS: atom_id res chain seq x y z
N MET A 1 22.12 9.36 8.21
CA MET A 1 21.44 8.16 7.63
C MET A 1 19.95 8.39 7.64
N ILE A 2 19.22 8.00 6.60
CA ILE A 2 17.76 8.18 6.48
C ILE A 2 17.10 6.83 6.71
N ASN A 3 16.08 6.78 7.57
CA ASN A 3 15.21 5.61 7.70
C ASN A 3 13.89 5.88 6.97
N THR A 4 13.53 5.02 6.02
CA THR A 4 12.32 5.19 5.21
C THR A 4 11.28 4.16 5.64
N PHE A 5 10.11 4.66 6.04
CA PHE A 5 8.93 3.86 6.31
C PHE A 5 7.90 4.05 5.19
N ILE A 6 7.33 2.96 4.73
CA ILE A 6 6.27 2.94 3.74
C ILE A 6 5.00 2.52 4.42
N PHE A 7 3.97 3.32 4.29
CA PHE A 7 2.63 3.06 4.81
C PHE A 7 1.68 2.78 3.66
N GLU A 8 0.98 1.67 3.76
CA GLU A 8 -0.14 1.31 2.89
C GLU A 8 -1.40 1.35 3.75
N LEU A 9 -2.32 2.27 3.42
CA LEU A 9 -3.56 2.49 4.16
C LEU A 9 -4.71 1.88 3.35
N THR A 10 -5.29 0.79 3.85
CA THR A 10 -6.42 0.11 3.21
C THR A 10 -7.66 0.14 4.08
N ASP A 11 -8.77 -0.38 3.57
CA ASP A 11 -10.05 -0.41 4.28
C ASP A 11 -9.99 -1.29 5.54
N ASP A 12 -9.16 -2.32 5.55
CA ASP A 12 -9.15 -3.35 6.60
C ASP A 12 -7.86 -3.36 7.44
N TYR A 13 -6.78 -2.78 6.92
CA TYR A 13 -5.48 -2.80 7.60
C TYR A 13 -4.57 -1.65 7.19
N ILE A 14 -3.57 -1.41 8.02
CA ILE A 14 -2.43 -0.54 7.75
C ILE A 14 -1.19 -1.41 7.69
N ASN A 15 -0.52 -1.44 6.56
CA ASN A 15 0.80 -2.03 6.41
C ASN A 15 1.87 -0.98 6.62
N ILE A 16 2.93 -1.36 7.34
CA ILE A 16 4.08 -0.51 7.62
C ILE A 16 5.32 -1.30 7.26
N TYR A 17 6.06 -0.82 6.29
CA TYR A 17 7.30 -1.44 5.86
C TYR A 17 8.49 -0.54 6.18
N ASN A 18 9.43 -1.07 6.94
CA ASN A 18 10.70 -0.40 7.23
C ASN A 18 11.76 -0.82 6.21
N LYS A 19 12.14 0.07 5.31
CA LYS A 19 13.13 -0.24 4.25
C LYS A 19 14.51 -0.61 4.79
N LYS A 20 14.86 -0.16 5.97
CA LYS A 20 16.16 -0.45 6.56
C LYS A 20 16.23 -1.85 7.17
N THR A 21 15.23 -2.23 7.97
CA THR A 21 15.18 -3.54 8.66
C THR A 21 14.52 -4.62 7.83
N LYS A 22 13.84 -4.24 6.74
CA LYS A 22 13.05 -5.16 5.89
C LYS A 22 11.85 -5.78 6.61
N GLU A 23 11.42 -5.17 7.69
CA GLU A 23 10.29 -5.63 8.49
C GLU A 23 8.97 -5.09 7.94
N LEU A 24 8.00 -5.97 7.82
CA LEU A 24 6.61 -5.67 7.49
C LEU A 24 5.73 -5.91 8.71
N ILE A 25 4.98 -4.89 9.07
CA ILE A 25 3.98 -4.93 10.16
C ILE A 25 2.62 -4.65 9.54
N SER A 26 1.63 -5.48 9.86
CA SER A 26 0.23 -5.27 9.48
C SER A 26 -0.62 -5.06 10.72
N VAL A 27 -1.38 -3.98 10.73
CA VAL A 27 -2.31 -3.63 11.83
C VAL A 27 -3.72 -3.59 11.25
N SER A 28 -4.60 -4.44 11.77
CA SER A 28 -6.01 -4.42 11.39
C SER A 28 -6.70 -3.15 11.91
N ILE A 29 -7.57 -2.59 11.10
CA ILE A 29 -8.40 -1.43 11.44
C ILE A 29 -9.88 -1.75 11.21
N ASN A 30 -10.76 -0.99 11.86
CA ASN A 30 -12.19 -1.12 11.62
C ASN A 30 -12.57 -0.59 10.23
N SER A 31 -13.46 -1.28 9.56
CA SER A 31 -13.89 -1.00 8.18
C SER A 31 -14.53 0.36 7.93
N ASN A 32 -14.84 1.13 8.98
CA ASN A 32 -15.49 2.45 8.85
C ASN A 32 -14.50 3.63 8.87
N ILE A 33 -13.22 3.38 9.03
CA ILE A 33 -12.19 4.42 9.14
C ILE A 33 -11.73 4.84 7.75
N ILE A 34 -11.44 3.84 6.93
CA ILE A 34 -11.13 4.01 5.51
C ILE A 34 -12.13 3.14 4.73
N VAL A 35 -12.83 3.73 3.77
CA VAL A 35 -13.83 3.03 2.97
C VAL A 35 -13.61 3.37 1.50
N LYS A 36 -13.50 2.34 0.66
CA LYS A 36 -13.21 2.53 -0.77
C LYS A 36 -11.99 3.44 -0.99
N ASN A 37 -10.95 3.20 -0.21
CA ASN A 37 -9.71 3.96 -0.25
C ASN A 37 -9.86 5.46 0.08
N ARG A 38 -10.93 5.87 0.76
CA ARG A 38 -11.17 7.23 1.23
C ARG A 38 -11.16 7.27 2.75
N ILE A 39 -10.57 8.30 3.31
CA ILE A 39 -10.57 8.52 4.76
C ILE A 39 -11.91 9.09 5.18
N TYR A 40 -12.69 8.32 5.94
CA TYR A 40 -13.99 8.74 6.49
C TYR A 40 -13.85 9.27 7.91
N ASP A 41 -13.09 8.59 8.76
CA ASP A 41 -12.82 9.03 10.11
C ASP A 41 -11.34 9.44 10.26
N TYR A 42 -11.07 10.68 9.91
CA TYR A 42 -9.72 11.26 9.97
C TYR A 42 -9.16 11.27 11.39
N LEU A 43 -9.99 11.66 12.39
CA LEU A 43 -9.52 11.76 13.77
C LEU A 43 -9.15 10.39 14.33
N LYS A 44 -9.97 9.39 14.06
CA LYS A 44 -9.70 8.01 14.47
C LYS A 44 -8.45 7.46 13.80
N LEU A 45 -8.29 7.72 12.51
CA LEU A 45 -7.08 7.31 11.77
C LEU A 45 -5.83 7.96 12.36
N VAL A 46 -5.88 9.26 12.71
CA VAL A 46 -4.76 9.95 13.37
C VAL A 46 -4.42 9.31 14.72
N GLN A 47 -5.41 8.94 15.54
CA GLN A 47 -5.18 8.25 16.79
C GLN A 47 -4.47 6.90 16.57
N ILE A 48 -5.00 6.07 15.68
CA ILE A 48 -4.41 4.76 15.35
C ILE A 48 -2.99 4.91 14.84
N LEU A 49 -2.74 5.83 13.92
CA LEU A 49 -1.40 6.06 13.40
C LEU A 49 -0.44 6.58 14.46
N ASN A 50 -0.90 7.41 15.39
CA ASN A 50 -0.09 7.86 16.52
C ASN A 50 0.32 6.69 17.42
N ASP A 51 -0.61 5.80 17.75
CA ASP A 51 -0.33 4.58 18.53
C ASP A 51 0.67 3.67 17.81
N ILE A 52 0.50 3.48 16.51
CA ILE A 52 1.42 2.72 15.65
C ILE A 52 2.82 3.34 15.66
N VAL A 53 2.93 4.64 15.41
CA VAL A 53 4.20 5.37 15.36
C VAL A 53 4.97 5.23 16.67
N ASN A 54 4.27 5.32 17.80
CA ASN A 54 4.85 5.17 19.13
C ASN A 54 5.26 3.72 19.41
N LYS A 55 4.36 2.77 19.16
CA LYS A 55 4.59 1.34 19.41
C LYS A 55 5.78 0.79 18.64
N TYR A 56 5.88 1.15 17.38
CA TYR A 56 6.92 0.63 16.47
C TYR A 56 8.11 1.57 16.31
N LYS A 57 8.19 2.62 17.14
CA LYS A 57 9.32 3.56 17.17
C LYS A 57 9.70 4.07 15.78
N VAL A 58 8.69 4.47 15.00
CA VAL A 58 8.89 5.00 13.65
C VAL A 58 9.79 6.23 13.66
N ILE A 59 9.72 7.03 14.73
CA ILE A 59 10.66 8.11 14.95
C ILE A 59 11.84 7.59 15.77
N ASN A 60 13.02 7.81 15.24
CA ASN A 60 14.26 7.57 15.96
C ASN A 60 15.07 8.86 15.98
N SER A 61 15.51 9.29 17.15
CA SER A 61 16.31 10.51 17.33
C SER A 61 17.64 10.49 16.58
N ILE A 62 18.14 9.30 16.24
CA ILE A 62 19.44 9.10 15.57
C ILE A 62 19.33 9.24 14.04
N PHE A 63 18.16 8.99 13.45
CA PHE A 63 18.00 8.98 12.00
C PHE A 63 16.90 9.93 11.54
N LYS A 64 17.17 10.62 10.44
CA LYS A 64 16.12 11.38 9.74
C LYS A 64 15.08 10.39 9.20
N THR A 65 13.82 10.59 9.60
CA THR A 65 12.70 9.74 9.15
C THR A 65 12.12 10.29 7.85
N LYS A 66 11.96 9.42 6.87
CA LYS A 66 11.22 9.66 5.63
C LYS A 66 9.97 8.79 5.63
N ILE A 67 8.81 9.41 5.43
CA ILE A 67 7.52 8.72 5.33
C ILE A 67 7.08 8.73 3.87
N VAL A 68 6.71 7.55 3.39
CA VAL A 68 6.06 7.36 2.10
C VAL A 68 4.70 6.73 2.34
N ILE A 69 3.67 7.30 1.76
CA ILE A 69 2.33 6.70 1.71
C ILE A 69 2.14 6.13 0.32
N LEU A 70 1.92 4.84 0.25
CA LEU A 70 1.54 4.17 -0.98
C LEU A 70 0.06 4.41 -1.21
N ASN A 71 -0.24 5.06 -2.30
CA ASN A 71 -1.60 5.41 -2.67
C ASN A 71 -2.11 4.51 -3.79
N PHE A 72 -3.35 4.08 -3.65
CA PHE A 72 -4.04 3.36 -4.71
C PHE A 72 -4.76 4.40 -5.53
N GLU A 73 -4.57 4.37 -6.82
CA GLU A 73 -5.32 5.11 -7.83
C GLU A 73 -6.10 6.37 -7.42
N ASP A 74 -6.15 7.31 -8.35
CA ASP A 74 -7.15 8.38 -8.51
C ASP A 74 -7.75 8.96 -7.21
N SER A 75 -6.94 9.08 -6.16
CA SER A 75 -7.39 9.86 -5.02
C SER A 75 -7.50 11.31 -5.44
N SER A 76 -8.60 11.93 -5.05
CA SER A 76 -8.83 13.34 -5.30
C SER A 76 -7.71 14.20 -4.70
N PRO A 77 -7.48 15.42 -5.18
CA PRO A 77 -6.53 16.34 -4.58
C PRO A 77 -6.77 16.56 -3.07
N SER A 78 -8.05 16.58 -2.64
CA SER A 78 -8.42 16.69 -1.22
C SER A 78 -7.98 15.45 -0.42
N GLU A 79 -8.17 14.25 -0.94
CA GLU A 79 -7.73 13.03 -0.29
C GLU A 79 -6.21 12.97 -0.18
N ASN A 80 -5.51 13.34 -1.23
CA ASN A 80 -4.04 13.45 -1.21
C ASN A 80 -3.56 14.48 -0.17
N TYR A 81 -4.25 15.59 -0.03
CA TYR A 81 -3.95 16.58 1.00
C TYR A 81 -4.12 16.02 2.40
N LEU A 82 -5.24 15.33 2.67
CA LEU A 82 -5.48 14.67 3.96
C LEU A 82 -4.37 13.66 4.28
N ARG A 83 -4.01 12.80 3.34
CA ARG A 83 -2.97 11.78 3.50
C ARG A 83 -1.60 12.39 3.79
N LYS A 84 -1.21 13.44 3.06
CA LYS A 84 0.05 14.15 3.30
C LYS A 84 0.13 14.72 4.72
N ASN A 85 -0.98 15.23 5.22
CA ASN A 85 -1.03 15.90 6.52
C ASN A 85 -1.16 14.96 7.72
N LEU A 86 -1.48 13.67 7.52
CA LEU A 86 -1.56 12.71 8.61
C LEU A 86 -0.28 12.71 9.46
N PHE A 87 0.87 12.47 8.84
CA PHE A 87 2.15 12.38 9.54
C PHE A 87 2.72 13.73 9.97
N LYS A 88 2.36 14.80 9.27
CA LYS A 88 2.69 16.16 9.72
C LYS A 88 2.04 16.47 11.07
N LYS A 89 0.78 16.07 11.25
CA LYS A 89 0.05 16.26 12.50
C LYS A 89 0.58 15.41 13.65
N ILE A 90 1.01 14.17 13.35
CA ILE A 90 1.44 13.21 14.37
C ILE A 90 2.89 13.42 14.80
N ILE A 91 3.79 13.59 13.83
CA ILE A 91 5.25 13.59 14.06
C ILE A 91 5.99 14.73 13.36
N ASN A 92 5.28 15.70 12.86
CA ASN A 92 5.82 16.85 12.11
C ASN A 92 6.69 16.45 10.89
N VAL A 93 6.37 15.35 10.24
CA VAL A 93 7.04 14.87 9.02
C VAL A 93 6.08 14.96 7.84
N ASN A 94 6.54 15.58 6.75
CA ASN A 94 5.79 15.58 5.50
C ASN A 94 5.92 14.22 4.81
N ALA A 95 4.80 13.55 4.61
CA ALA A 95 4.78 12.30 3.86
C ALA A 95 4.87 12.57 2.34
N LYS A 96 5.66 11.73 1.64
CA LYS A 96 5.61 11.66 0.17
C LYS A 96 4.52 10.66 -0.22
N ILE A 97 3.64 11.05 -1.12
CA ILE A 97 2.68 10.11 -1.74
C ILE A 97 3.29 9.56 -3.02
N ILE A 98 3.19 8.25 -3.18
CA ILE A 98 3.57 7.54 -4.40
C ILE A 98 2.38 6.70 -4.82
N ASN A 99 1.96 6.83 -6.07
CA ASN A 99 0.90 6.01 -6.62
C ASN A 99 1.45 4.62 -7.00
N THR A 100 0.67 3.59 -6.74
CA THR A 100 1.05 2.21 -7.03
C THR A 100 1.49 2.03 -8.48
N PHE A 101 0.83 2.72 -9.41
CA PHE A 101 1.17 2.63 -10.85
C PHE A 101 2.52 3.21 -11.22
N GLU A 102 3.07 4.11 -10.40
CA GLU A 102 4.40 4.66 -10.63
C GLU A 102 5.52 3.64 -10.40
N ILE A 103 5.20 2.58 -9.65
CA ILE A 103 6.17 1.54 -9.24
C ILE A 103 5.89 0.17 -9.83
N LEU A 104 4.72 -0.03 -10.45
CA LEU A 104 4.38 -1.26 -11.14
C LEU A 104 5.06 -1.29 -12.50
N ASP A 105 5.63 -2.43 -12.84
CA ASP A 105 6.06 -2.76 -14.19
C ASP A 105 5.03 -3.67 -14.90
N ASP A 106 5.30 -3.99 -16.16
CA ASP A 106 4.44 -4.84 -16.98
C ASP A 106 4.32 -6.30 -16.48
N ASN A 107 5.06 -6.70 -15.45
CA ASN A 107 5.02 -8.05 -14.89
C ASN A 107 4.13 -8.13 -13.65
N HIS A 108 3.63 -7.01 -13.14
CA HIS A 108 2.85 -6.98 -11.92
C HIS A 108 1.36 -6.82 -12.22
N ILE A 109 0.56 -7.61 -11.53
CA ILE A 109 -0.89 -7.45 -11.42
C ILE A 109 -1.17 -7.02 -10.00
N PHE A 110 -1.67 -5.80 -9.82
CA PHE A 110 -1.96 -5.25 -8.51
C PHE A 110 -3.43 -5.44 -8.15
N ILE A 111 -3.68 -5.98 -6.98
CA ILE A 111 -5.02 -6.18 -6.42
C ILE A 111 -5.05 -5.58 -5.03
N SER A 112 -5.93 -4.64 -4.77
CA SER A 112 -6.01 -3.93 -3.51
C SER A 112 -7.45 -3.73 -3.02
N GLY A 113 -7.60 -3.73 -1.70
CA GLY A 113 -8.82 -3.39 -0.99
C GLY A 113 -9.96 -4.39 -1.16
N ASN A 114 -11.10 -4.09 -0.54
CA ASN A 114 -12.35 -4.84 -0.68
C ASN A 114 -13.02 -4.63 -2.05
N TYR A 115 -12.52 -3.69 -2.81
CA TYR A 115 -13.01 -3.32 -4.12
C TYR A 115 -11.93 -3.64 -5.12
N SER A 116 -12.23 -4.54 -6.02
CA SER A 116 -11.34 -4.93 -7.10
C SER A 116 -10.98 -3.74 -7.96
N TYR A 117 -9.95 -3.02 -7.59
CA TYR A 117 -9.30 -2.16 -8.53
C TYR A 117 -8.38 -2.97 -9.40
N TYR A 118 -9.00 -3.58 -10.40
CA TYR A 118 -8.31 -4.08 -11.56
C TYR A 118 -8.09 -2.91 -12.52
N LYS A 119 -7.33 -1.93 -12.08
CA LYS A 119 -6.83 -0.86 -12.90
C LYS A 119 -5.33 -0.82 -12.79
N GLY A 120 -4.70 -1.85 -13.29
CA GLY A 120 -3.35 -1.66 -13.74
C GLY A 120 -3.37 -0.91 -15.07
N LYS A 121 -2.27 -0.38 -15.52
CA LYS A 121 -1.99 -0.16 -16.95
C LYS A 121 -2.09 -1.46 -17.74
N ILE A 122 -2.80 -2.40 -17.21
CA ILE A 122 -3.10 -3.67 -17.81
C ILE A 122 -4.19 -3.38 -18.83
N ASN A 123 -3.76 -2.89 -19.97
CA ASN A 123 -4.35 -3.37 -21.17
C ASN A 123 -4.35 -4.89 -21.02
N TYR A 124 -5.51 -5.50 -21.04
CA TYR A 124 -5.74 -6.94 -20.97
C TYR A 124 -5.03 -7.76 -22.07
N ASN A 125 -4.23 -7.15 -22.91
CA ASN A 125 -3.22 -7.78 -23.73
C ASN A 125 -2.11 -8.27 -22.79
N LEU A 126 -2.46 -9.35 -22.08
CA LEU A 126 -1.49 -10.09 -21.26
C LEU A 126 -0.45 -10.71 -22.20
N ASN A 127 0.52 -9.89 -22.58
CA ASN A 127 1.54 -10.25 -23.57
C ASN A 127 2.62 -11.18 -22.99
N LYS A 128 2.67 -11.32 -21.68
CA LYS A 128 3.67 -12.14 -21.00
C LYS A 128 3.06 -13.44 -20.47
N LYS A 129 3.88 -14.48 -20.39
CA LYS A 129 3.49 -15.79 -19.88
C LYS A 129 3.50 -15.88 -18.36
N LYS A 130 4.14 -14.92 -17.68
CA LYS A 130 4.32 -14.94 -16.22
C LYS A 130 4.02 -13.58 -15.63
N TYR A 131 3.24 -13.57 -14.56
CA TYR A 131 2.87 -12.38 -13.80
C TYR A 131 3.04 -12.60 -12.31
N ILE A 132 3.41 -11.55 -11.59
CA ILE A 132 3.47 -11.52 -10.14
C ILE A 132 2.21 -10.81 -9.64
N VAL A 133 1.43 -11.49 -8.82
CA VAL A 133 0.26 -10.90 -8.18
C VAL A 133 0.70 -10.24 -6.89
N VAL A 134 0.47 -8.95 -6.78
CA VAL A 134 0.79 -8.15 -5.60
C VAL A 134 -0.48 -7.51 -5.04
N GLY A 135 -0.39 -7.03 -3.80
CA GLY A 135 -1.54 -6.45 -3.12
C GLY A 135 -2.27 -7.48 -2.24
N ASN A 136 -3.27 -7.01 -1.53
CA ASN A 136 -4.06 -7.82 -0.63
C ASN A 136 -5.53 -7.39 -0.71
N SER A 137 -6.40 -8.35 -1.00
CA SER A 137 -7.84 -8.13 -1.13
C SER A 137 -8.59 -9.43 -0.90
N PRO A 138 -9.76 -9.41 -0.24
CA PRO A 138 -10.62 -10.58 -0.10
C PRO A 138 -11.01 -11.22 -1.44
N ILE A 139 -11.05 -10.44 -2.51
CA ILE A 139 -11.37 -10.93 -3.85
C ILE A 139 -10.14 -11.38 -4.65
N LYS A 140 -8.96 -11.28 -4.07
CA LYS A 140 -7.68 -11.64 -4.72
C LYS A 140 -7.73 -13.05 -5.30
N ASP A 141 -8.29 -14.00 -4.55
CA ASP A 141 -8.37 -15.38 -4.98
C ASP A 141 -9.34 -15.58 -6.14
N ASN A 142 -10.45 -14.87 -6.16
CA ASN A 142 -11.40 -14.91 -7.28
C ASN A 142 -10.73 -14.39 -8.56
N ILE A 143 -10.05 -13.26 -8.49
CA ILE A 143 -9.32 -12.68 -9.62
C ILE A 143 -8.19 -13.63 -10.08
N LYS A 144 -7.43 -14.21 -9.15
CA LYS A 144 -6.40 -15.20 -9.49
C LYS A 144 -7.00 -16.40 -10.21
N ASN A 145 -8.14 -16.90 -9.73
CA ASN A 145 -8.81 -18.04 -10.35
C ASN A 145 -9.29 -17.71 -11.77
N ASP A 146 -9.81 -16.51 -12.00
CA ASP A 146 -10.22 -16.08 -13.33
C ASP A 146 -9.03 -15.93 -14.28
N LEU A 147 -7.91 -15.41 -13.80
CA LEU A 147 -6.67 -15.31 -14.58
C LEU A 147 -6.07 -16.70 -14.87
N LYS A 148 -6.16 -17.65 -13.94
CA LYS A 148 -5.69 -19.03 -14.12
C LYS A 148 -6.48 -19.79 -15.19
N LYS A 149 -7.75 -19.43 -15.45
CA LYS A 149 -8.53 -20.00 -16.56
C LYS A 149 -7.90 -19.72 -17.92
N ASN A 150 -7.07 -18.70 -18.01
CA ASN A 150 -6.27 -18.45 -19.20
C ASN A 150 -4.99 -19.30 -19.15
N ASN A 151 -5.01 -20.45 -19.81
CA ASN A 151 -3.89 -21.41 -19.82
C ASN A 151 -2.53 -20.85 -20.33
N LYS A 152 -2.54 -19.64 -20.89
CA LYS A 152 -1.31 -18.96 -21.37
C LYS A 152 -0.63 -18.14 -20.29
N ILE A 153 -1.26 -17.95 -19.11
CA ILE A 153 -0.77 -17.09 -18.03
C ILE A 153 -0.32 -17.95 -16.86
N LYS A 154 0.89 -17.75 -16.42
CA LYS A 154 1.40 -18.29 -15.16
C LYS A 154 1.47 -17.19 -14.11
N LEU A 155 0.71 -17.33 -13.03
CA LEU A 155 0.80 -16.45 -11.88
C LEU A 155 1.89 -16.96 -10.93
N LEU A 156 2.78 -16.06 -10.51
CA LEU A 156 3.77 -16.31 -9.47
C LEU A 156 3.22 -15.68 -8.17
N GLU A 157 3.11 -16.50 -7.14
CA GLU A 157 2.66 -16.08 -5.82
C GLU A 157 3.85 -16.10 -4.86
N TYR A 158 4.01 -15.02 -4.13
CA TYR A 158 5.00 -14.90 -3.07
C TYR A 158 4.30 -14.59 -1.76
N GLU A 159 4.78 -15.18 -0.70
CA GLU A 159 4.42 -14.74 0.64
C GLU A 159 4.82 -13.27 0.79
N ASN A 160 3.91 -12.45 1.34
CA ASN A 160 4.10 -11.01 1.45
C ASN A 160 4.49 -10.31 0.14
N SER A 161 3.78 -10.63 -0.95
CA SER A 161 4.05 -10.07 -2.28
C SER A 161 4.08 -8.54 -2.33
N ASN A 162 3.47 -7.85 -1.37
CA ASN A 162 3.51 -6.39 -1.24
C ASN A 162 4.92 -5.86 -0.99
N ILE A 163 5.80 -6.64 -0.39
CA ILE A 163 7.21 -6.26 -0.18
C ILE A 163 7.89 -5.91 -1.50
N ILE A 164 7.53 -6.61 -2.58
CA ILE A 164 8.07 -6.33 -3.92
C ILE A 164 7.75 -4.88 -4.33
N LEU A 165 6.53 -4.40 -4.04
CA LEU A 165 6.16 -3.02 -4.31
C LEU A 165 6.97 -2.05 -3.44
N TYR A 166 7.08 -2.35 -2.15
CA TYR A 166 7.76 -1.47 -1.20
C TYR A 166 9.25 -1.33 -1.52
N GLU A 167 9.89 -2.40 -1.97
CA GLU A 167 11.30 -2.39 -2.34
C GLU A 167 11.57 -1.53 -3.59
N ASN A 168 10.63 -1.46 -4.52
CA ASN A 168 10.74 -0.67 -5.74
C ASN A 168 10.56 0.84 -5.51
N ILE A 169 10.12 1.27 -4.34
CA ILE A 169 10.01 2.69 -4.00
C ILE A 169 11.41 3.28 -3.77
N LYS A 170 11.75 4.29 -4.54
CA LYS A 170 13.03 5.03 -4.47
C LYS A 170 12.98 6.20 -3.49
#